data_212917b3ff20d25969fef1696f31bc1d
#
_entry.id   212917b3ff20d25969fef1696f31bc1d
#
_cell.length_a   1.000
_cell.length_b   1.000
_cell.length_c   1.000
_cell.angle_alpha   90.00
_cell.angle_beta   90.00
_cell.angle_gamma   90.00
#
_symmetry.space_group_name_H-M   'P 1'
#
loop_
_entity.id
_entity.type
_entity.pdbx_description
1 polymer ?
#
loop_
_entity_poly.entity_id
_entity_poly.type
_entity_poly.pdbx_seq_one_letter_code
_entity_poly.pdbx_strand_id
1 'polypeptide(L)'
;MKSLLVPLALLLGLPSAVSAGAMPWEEPDLAMKKSPTTLLELSRSTKKVKVFHDGQVVATFPVAVGRLDAPTPLGEHTVHRMMKNPVWSSPWTGRQVKPHALGPIGTRWIGFWYTCGNRSSLDANPPVFRPGACNEIGFHGTGSVKSIGTAASNGCVRMFDRDAVALYDLVKEGTRVRVID
;
A
#
# COMPACT_ATOMS: atom_id res chain seq x y z
N MET A 1 -25.02 41.47 95.86
CA MET A 1 -23.78 41.25 95.14
C MET A 1 -24.17 40.38 93.93
N LYS A 2 -24.27 40.96 92.74
CA LYS A 2 -24.73 40.32 91.49
C LYS A 2 -23.51 39.99 90.63
N SER A 3 -23.29 38.73 90.43
CA SER A 3 -22.24 38.23 89.55
C SER A 3 -22.74 38.21 88.11
N LEU A 4 -22.10 38.90 87.21
CA LEU A 4 -22.38 38.94 85.80
C LEU A 4 -21.53 37.82 85.13
N LEU A 5 -22.17 36.85 84.54
CA LEU A 5 -21.59 35.85 83.68
C LEU A 5 -21.60 36.43 82.23
N VAL A 6 -20.40 36.55 81.66
CA VAL A 6 -20.20 36.89 80.26
C VAL A 6 -20.16 35.57 79.44
N PRO A 7 -20.92 35.41 78.42
CA PRO A 7 -20.81 34.19 77.54
C PRO A 7 -19.60 34.35 76.61
N LEU A 8 -18.75 33.38 76.56
CA LEU A 8 -17.67 33.16 75.64
C LEU A 8 -18.23 32.75 74.28
N ALA A 9 -18.19 33.61 73.29
CA ALA A 9 -18.57 33.30 71.91
C ALA A 9 -17.45 32.49 71.22
N LEU A 10 -17.74 31.22 70.96
CA LEU A 10 -16.85 30.34 70.24
C LEU A 10 -16.96 30.64 68.70
N LEU A 11 -15.97 31.33 68.14
CA LEU A 11 -15.84 31.56 66.71
C LEU A 11 -15.35 30.26 66.03
N LEU A 12 -16.27 29.50 65.48
CA LEU A 12 -15.96 28.37 64.58
C LEU A 12 -15.48 28.95 63.23
N GLY A 13 -14.18 28.95 63.04
CA GLY A 13 -13.57 29.25 61.72
C GLY A 13 -13.94 28.20 60.70
N LEU A 14 -14.66 28.57 59.66
CA LEU A 14 -14.94 27.73 58.50
C LEU A 14 -13.64 27.52 57.70
N PRO A 15 -13.29 26.32 57.32
CA PRO A 15 -12.13 26.11 56.44
C PRO A 15 -12.44 26.70 55.05
N SER A 16 -11.59 27.61 54.62
CA SER A 16 -11.61 28.12 53.25
C SER A 16 -11.43 26.94 52.28
N ALA A 17 -12.42 26.72 51.41
CA ALA A 17 -12.29 25.78 50.30
C ALA A 17 -11.16 26.27 49.39
N VAL A 18 -10.05 25.56 49.41
CA VAL A 18 -9.00 25.70 48.39
C VAL A 18 -9.61 25.24 47.09
N SER A 19 -9.92 26.17 46.20
CA SER A 19 -10.26 25.91 44.82
C SER A 19 -9.08 25.16 44.19
N ALA A 20 -9.27 23.86 43.91
CA ALA A 20 -8.33 23.10 43.12
C ALA A 20 -8.36 23.72 41.70
N GLY A 21 -7.40 24.60 41.44
CA GLY A 21 -7.13 25.08 40.09
C GLY A 21 -6.87 23.90 39.20
N ALA A 22 -7.77 23.67 38.23
CA ALA A 22 -7.53 22.73 37.17
C ALA A 22 -6.22 23.11 36.49
N MET A 23 -5.22 22.27 36.60
CA MET A 23 -4.00 22.39 35.82
C MET A 23 -4.37 22.32 34.35
N PRO A 24 -4.06 23.31 33.52
CA PRO A 24 -4.28 23.23 32.07
C PRO A 24 -3.14 22.42 31.47
N TRP A 25 -3.12 21.14 31.71
CA TRP A 25 -2.43 20.28 30.78
C TRP A 25 -3.47 19.79 29.82
N GLU A 26 -3.71 20.63 28.80
CA GLU A 26 -4.24 20.18 27.54
C GLU A 26 -3.45 18.92 27.17
N GLU A 27 -4.11 17.79 27.20
CA GLU A 27 -3.59 16.61 26.54
C GLU A 27 -3.22 17.03 25.14
N PRO A 28 -1.95 16.87 24.70
CA PRO A 28 -1.62 17.12 23.31
C PRO A 28 -2.57 16.22 22.53
N ASP A 29 -3.38 16.82 21.65
CA ASP A 29 -4.23 16.13 20.71
C ASP A 29 -3.32 15.22 19.87
N LEU A 30 -3.06 14.03 20.39
CA LEU A 30 -2.45 12.90 19.68
C LEU A 30 -3.51 12.37 18.74
N ALA A 31 -4.11 13.25 17.93
CA ALA A 31 -4.68 12.86 16.67
C ALA A 31 -3.53 12.18 15.93
N MET A 32 -3.42 10.85 16.12
CA MET A 32 -2.50 10.03 15.36
C MET A 32 -2.73 10.41 13.91
N LYS A 33 -1.83 11.21 13.33
CA LYS A 33 -1.86 11.51 11.90
C LYS A 33 -1.88 10.17 11.22
N LYS A 34 -3.06 9.74 10.80
CA LYS A 34 -3.27 8.50 10.07
C LYS A 34 -2.26 8.53 8.92
N SER A 35 -1.32 7.59 8.93
CA SER A 35 -0.32 7.54 7.87
C SER A 35 -1.04 7.54 6.52
N PRO A 36 -0.60 8.36 5.57
CA PRO A 36 -1.26 8.48 4.29
C PRO A 36 -1.44 7.10 3.67
N THR A 37 -2.66 6.80 3.25
CA THR A 37 -3.02 5.51 2.67
C THR A 37 -2.92 5.58 1.16
N THR A 38 -1.97 4.84 0.60
CA THR A 38 -1.87 4.66 -0.85
C THR A 38 -2.62 3.39 -1.28
N LEU A 39 -3.40 3.50 -2.34
CA LEU A 39 -4.10 2.38 -2.99
C LEU A 39 -3.84 2.44 -4.49
N LEU A 40 -3.49 1.31 -5.08
CA LEU A 40 -3.49 1.10 -6.52
C LEU A 40 -4.82 0.47 -6.94
N GLU A 41 -5.53 1.06 -7.89
CA GLU A 41 -6.70 0.45 -8.51
C GLU A 41 -6.41 0.18 -9.99
N LEU A 42 -6.30 -1.08 -10.34
CA LEU A 42 -6.08 -1.55 -11.70
C LEU A 42 -7.41 -2.01 -12.29
N SER A 43 -7.84 -1.38 -13.38
CA SER A 43 -8.98 -1.86 -14.17
C SER A 43 -8.48 -2.62 -15.40
N ARG A 44 -8.89 -3.90 -15.49
CA ARG A 44 -8.55 -4.77 -16.63
C ARG A 44 -9.29 -4.35 -17.90
N SER A 45 -10.53 -3.86 -17.79
CA SER A 45 -11.33 -3.42 -18.95
C SER A 45 -10.79 -2.12 -19.54
N THR A 46 -10.44 -1.12 -18.71
CA THR A 46 -9.93 0.17 -19.18
C THR A 46 -8.43 0.19 -19.47
N LYS A 47 -7.68 -0.84 -19.05
CA LYS A 47 -6.21 -0.94 -19.16
C LYS A 47 -5.49 0.25 -18.53
N LYS A 48 -5.96 0.64 -17.33
CA LYS A 48 -5.39 1.74 -16.57
C LYS A 48 -5.18 1.34 -15.11
N VAL A 49 -4.13 1.84 -14.51
CA VAL A 49 -3.94 1.84 -13.05
C VAL A 49 -4.04 3.27 -12.55
N LYS A 50 -4.88 3.48 -11.53
CA LYS A 50 -5.01 4.72 -10.78
C LYS A 50 -4.28 4.58 -9.46
N VAL A 51 -3.57 5.62 -9.07
CA VAL A 51 -2.94 5.74 -7.74
C VAL A 51 -3.78 6.68 -6.92
N PHE A 52 -4.29 6.19 -5.81
CA PHE A 52 -5.00 7.00 -4.82
C PHE A 52 -4.06 7.29 -3.65
N HIS A 53 -4.10 8.51 -3.16
CA HIS A 53 -3.47 8.93 -1.92
C HIS A 53 -4.53 9.63 -1.07
N ASP A 54 -4.82 9.07 0.10
CA ASP A 54 -5.91 9.53 0.97
C ASP A 54 -7.25 9.70 0.26
N GLY A 55 -7.58 8.76 -0.63
CA GLY A 55 -8.82 8.73 -1.40
C GLY A 55 -8.85 9.64 -2.63
N GLN A 56 -7.82 10.43 -2.88
CA GLN A 56 -7.70 11.29 -4.06
C GLN A 56 -6.83 10.62 -5.12
N VAL A 57 -7.24 10.69 -6.39
CA VAL A 57 -6.43 10.20 -7.52
C VAL A 57 -5.28 11.15 -7.75
N VAL A 58 -4.05 10.68 -7.53
CA VAL A 58 -2.82 11.48 -7.73
C VAL A 58 -2.09 11.14 -9.03
N ALA A 59 -2.33 9.95 -9.59
CA ALA A 59 -1.77 9.57 -10.89
C ALA A 59 -2.66 8.53 -11.59
N THR A 60 -2.54 8.45 -12.92
CA THR A 60 -3.18 7.41 -13.75
C THR A 60 -2.22 7.04 -14.87
N PHE A 61 -1.97 5.73 -15.03
CA PHE A 61 -1.07 5.22 -16.05
C PHE A 61 -1.76 4.23 -16.96
N PRO A 62 -1.52 4.27 -18.29
CA PRO A 62 -1.94 3.23 -19.21
C PRO A 62 -1.08 1.96 -18.99
N VAL A 63 -1.70 0.80 -19.09
CA VAL A 63 -1.02 -0.48 -18.85
C VAL A 63 -1.43 -1.53 -19.88
N ALA A 64 -0.65 -2.61 -19.99
CA ALA A 64 -1.14 -3.85 -20.55
C ALA A 64 -1.41 -4.84 -19.41
N VAL A 65 -2.47 -5.63 -19.55
CA VAL A 65 -2.88 -6.64 -18.58
C VAL A 65 -2.75 -8.06 -19.15
N GLY A 66 -3.02 -9.06 -18.33
CA GLY A 66 -3.06 -10.45 -18.74
C GLY A 66 -4.10 -10.70 -19.84
N ARG A 67 -3.76 -11.58 -20.81
CA ARG A 67 -4.70 -12.05 -21.83
C ARG A 67 -5.75 -12.98 -21.21
N LEU A 68 -6.79 -13.32 -21.96
CA LEU A 68 -7.95 -14.08 -21.46
C LEU A 68 -7.60 -15.44 -20.85
N ASP A 69 -6.62 -16.15 -21.42
CA ASP A 69 -6.14 -17.46 -20.94
C ASP A 69 -5.08 -17.38 -19.83
N ALA A 70 -4.61 -16.18 -19.52
CA ALA A 70 -3.67 -15.89 -18.44
C ALA A 70 -3.96 -14.50 -17.84
N PRO A 71 -5.15 -14.30 -17.25
CA PRO A 71 -5.60 -12.98 -16.82
C PRO A 71 -4.82 -12.48 -15.62
N THR A 72 -4.69 -11.16 -15.50
CA THR A 72 -4.28 -10.52 -14.24
C THR A 72 -5.34 -10.83 -13.17
N PRO A 73 -4.97 -11.40 -12.01
CA PRO A 73 -5.92 -11.83 -10.98
C PRO A 73 -6.77 -10.68 -10.46
N LEU A 74 -8.09 -10.88 -10.38
CA LEU A 74 -9.01 -9.94 -9.74
C LEU A 74 -8.89 -9.99 -8.22
N GLY A 75 -9.34 -8.92 -7.55
CA GLY A 75 -9.47 -8.86 -6.10
C GLY A 75 -8.50 -7.92 -5.41
N GLU A 76 -8.38 -8.10 -4.11
CA GLU A 76 -7.51 -7.29 -3.25
C GLU A 76 -6.17 -8.01 -3.05
N HIS A 77 -5.09 -7.28 -3.27
CA HIS A 77 -3.72 -7.75 -3.15
C HIS A 77 -2.89 -6.73 -2.40
N THR A 78 -1.62 -7.06 -2.15
CA THR A 78 -0.66 -6.18 -1.48
C THR A 78 0.68 -6.25 -2.18
N VAL A 79 1.32 -5.10 -2.36
CA VAL A 79 2.71 -5.05 -2.82
C VAL A 79 3.59 -5.77 -1.79
N HIS A 80 4.23 -6.85 -2.18
CA HIS A 80 5.07 -7.66 -1.29
C HIS A 80 6.55 -7.62 -1.66
N ARG A 81 6.88 -7.07 -2.84
CA ARG A 81 8.26 -7.00 -3.29
C ARG A 81 8.46 -5.83 -4.27
N MET A 82 9.54 -5.10 -4.06
CA MET A 82 9.94 -4.00 -4.94
C MET A 82 11.40 -4.12 -5.33
N MET A 83 11.72 -3.95 -6.62
CA MET A 83 13.10 -4.03 -7.12
C MET A 83 13.41 -2.90 -8.09
N LYS A 84 14.58 -2.29 -7.89
CA LYS A 84 15.21 -1.40 -8.88
C LYS A 84 16.19 -2.22 -9.72
N ASN A 85 16.17 -1.99 -11.02
CA ASN A 85 17.04 -2.64 -11.98
C ASN A 85 17.05 -4.18 -11.87
N PRO A 86 15.87 -4.84 -11.96
CA PRO A 86 15.79 -6.28 -11.86
C PRO A 86 16.46 -6.95 -13.06
N VAL A 87 17.26 -8.00 -12.81
CA VAL A 87 17.73 -8.89 -13.87
C VAL A 87 16.61 -9.84 -14.24
N TRP A 88 16.24 -9.88 -15.50
CA TRP A 88 15.24 -10.82 -15.98
C TRP A 88 15.90 -12.13 -16.42
N SER A 89 15.36 -13.26 -15.98
CA SER A 89 15.77 -14.58 -16.45
C SER A 89 14.65 -15.19 -17.28
N SER A 90 14.97 -15.60 -18.51
CA SER A 90 13.99 -16.27 -19.38
C SER A 90 13.53 -17.58 -18.75
N PRO A 91 12.22 -17.79 -18.54
CA PRO A 91 11.72 -19.03 -17.96
C PRO A 91 11.85 -20.23 -18.94
N TRP A 92 12.15 -19.99 -20.22
CA TRP A 92 12.31 -21.05 -21.23
C TRP A 92 13.77 -21.45 -21.47
N THR A 93 14.70 -20.49 -21.37
CA THR A 93 16.10 -20.71 -21.76
C THR A 93 17.09 -20.44 -20.63
N GLY A 94 16.65 -19.88 -19.50
CA GLY A 94 17.53 -19.43 -18.42
C GLY A 94 18.39 -18.21 -18.77
N ARG A 95 18.31 -17.69 -20.02
CA ARG A 95 19.08 -16.52 -20.44
C ARG A 95 18.75 -15.32 -19.58
N GLN A 96 19.78 -14.68 -19.06
CA GLN A 96 19.64 -13.45 -18.30
C GLN A 96 19.73 -12.21 -19.19
N VAL A 97 18.88 -11.24 -18.93
CA VAL A 97 18.88 -9.92 -19.57
C VAL A 97 19.11 -8.87 -18.51
N LYS A 98 20.15 -8.05 -18.68
CA LYS A 98 20.44 -6.92 -17.81
C LYS A 98 19.30 -5.90 -17.86
N PRO A 99 19.01 -5.20 -16.75
CA PRO A 99 17.92 -4.22 -16.70
C PRO A 99 18.19 -3.05 -17.66
N HIS A 100 17.20 -2.71 -18.44
CA HIS A 100 17.17 -1.49 -19.27
C HIS A 100 15.72 -1.16 -19.66
N ALA A 101 15.45 0.10 -19.97
CA ALA A 101 14.09 0.61 -20.22
C ALA A 101 13.29 -0.15 -21.30
N LEU A 102 14.00 -0.70 -22.31
CA LEU A 102 13.40 -1.52 -23.37
C LEU A 102 13.59 -3.02 -23.12
N GLY A 103 13.99 -3.42 -21.89
CA GLY A 103 14.10 -4.81 -21.50
C GLY A 103 12.75 -5.48 -21.28
N PRO A 104 12.75 -6.83 -21.10
CA PRO A 104 11.52 -7.60 -20.90
C PRO A 104 10.67 -7.12 -19.72
N ILE A 105 11.33 -6.67 -18.64
CA ILE A 105 10.67 -6.19 -17.41
C ILE A 105 11.13 -4.77 -17.02
N GLY A 106 11.80 -4.05 -17.93
CA GLY A 106 12.23 -2.67 -17.70
C GLY A 106 13.21 -2.50 -16.54
N THR A 107 13.14 -1.35 -15.88
CA THR A 107 14.04 -0.97 -14.77
C THR A 107 13.38 -0.99 -13.39
N ARG A 108 12.07 -1.31 -13.30
CA ARG A 108 11.33 -1.41 -12.04
C ARG A 108 10.45 -2.65 -12.04
N TRP A 109 10.37 -3.27 -10.85
CA TRP A 109 9.47 -4.37 -10.54
C TRP A 109 8.72 -4.06 -9.25
N ILE A 110 7.39 -4.27 -9.27
CA ILE A 110 6.50 -4.09 -8.12
C ILE A 110 5.59 -5.32 -8.08
N GLY A 111 6.00 -6.34 -7.32
CA GLY A 111 5.29 -7.62 -7.20
C GLY A 111 4.14 -7.53 -6.22
N PHE A 112 2.96 -8.05 -6.61
CA PHE A 112 1.77 -8.02 -5.75
C PHE A 112 1.01 -9.36 -5.66
N TRP A 113 1.42 -10.36 -6.45
CA TRP A 113 0.75 -11.65 -6.50
C TRP A 113 1.66 -12.79 -6.95
N TYR A 114 1.26 -14.03 -6.62
CA TYR A 114 1.89 -15.24 -7.13
C TYR A 114 0.87 -16.18 -7.76
N THR A 115 1.15 -16.71 -8.95
CA THR A 115 0.44 -17.85 -9.54
C THR A 115 1.29 -19.10 -9.46
N CYS A 116 0.78 -20.14 -8.83
CA CYS A 116 1.51 -21.38 -8.59
C CYS A 116 0.82 -22.54 -9.31
N GLY A 117 1.22 -22.84 -10.55
CA GLY A 117 0.64 -23.92 -11.36
C GLY A 117 -0.89 -23.84 -11.43
N ASN A 118 -1.58 -24.99 -11.31
CA ASN A 118 -3.05 -25.06 -11.26
C ASN A 118 -3.63 -24.79 -9.87
N ARG A 119 -2.82 -24.40 -8.89
CA ARG A 119 -3.24 -24.04 -7.55
C ARG A 119 -2.85 -22.61 -7.25
N SER A 120 -3.86 -21.77 -7.03
CA SER A 120 -3.61 -20.50 -6.37
C SER A 120 -3.11 -20.80 -4.97
N SER A 121 -1.93 -20.30 -4.61
CA SER A 121 -1.36 -20.43 -3.24
C SER A 121 -2.11 -19.57 -2.22
N LEU A 122 -3.30 -19.12 -2.54
CA LEU A 122 -4.12 -18.18 -1.76
C LEU A 122 -4.67 -18.75 -0.46
N ASP A 123 -4.78 -20.08 -0.39
CA ASP A 123 -5.35 -20.74 0.80
C ASP A 123 -4.35 -20.85 1.97
N ALA A 124 -3.09 -20.45 1.76
CA ALA A 124 -2.09 -20.39 2.81
C ALA A 124 -1.87 -18.94 3.25
N ASN A 125 -2.07 -18.64 4.52
CA ASN A 125 -1.77 -17.34 5.13
C ASN A 125 -0.63 -17.50 6.16
N PRO A 126 0.60 -17.01 5.86
CA PRO A 126 1.06 -16.37 4.63
C PRO A 126 1.20 -17.37 3.47
N PRO A 127 1.09 -16.91 2.21
CA PRO A 127 1.24 -17.79 1.06
C PRO A 127 2.64 -18.43 1.08
N VAL A 128 2.68 -19.76 1.04
CA VAL A 128 3.96 -20.51 1.02
C VAL A 128 4.53 -20.44 -0.38
N PHE A 129 5.54 -19.59 -0.55
CA PHE A 129 6.30 -19.50 -1.79
C PHE A 129 7.23 -20.71 -1.90
N ARG A 130 7.06 -21.49 -2.97
CA ARG A 130 8.02 -22.52 -3.38
C ARG A 130 8.78 -21.99 -4.61
N PRO A 131 10.08 -21.66 -4.49
CA PRO A 131 10.88 -21.25 -5.64
C PRO A 131 10.76 -22.28 -6.78
N GLY A 132 10.49 -21.79 -8.00
CA GLY A 132 10.33 -22.63 -9.19
C GLY A 132 8.91 -23.20 -9.44
N ALA A 133 7.99 -23.13 -8.49
CA ALA A 133 6.61 -23.60 -8.66
C ALA A 133 5.60 -22.48 -8.94
N CYS A 134 5.97 -21.23 -8.67
CA CYS A 134 5.09 -20.06 -8.77
C CYS A 134 5.69 -18.98 -9.65
N ASN A 135 4.84 -18.32 -10.44
CA ASN A 135 5.19 -17.11 -11.17
C ASN A 135 4.72 -15.89 -10.37
N GLU A 136 5.59 -14.95 -10.18
CA GLU A 136 5.23 -13.67 -9.56
C GLU A 136 4.53 -12.78 -10.59
N ILE A 137 3.43 -12.15 -10.19
CA ILE A 137 2.70 -11.14 -10.94
C ILE A 137 3.02 -9.77 -10.35
N GLY A 138 3.36 -8.81 -11.20
CA GLY A 138 3.71 -7.46 -10.77
C GLY A 138 3.52 -6.43 -11.87
N PHE A 139 3.65 -5.16 -11.47
CA PHE A 139 3.82 -4.04 -12.39
C PHE A 139 5.30 -3.93 -12.77
N HIS A 140 5.58 -3.69 -14.03
CA HIS A 140 6.95 -3.55 -14.51
C HIS A 140 7.03 -2.77 -15.83
N GLY A 141 8.19 -2.21 -16.12
CA GLY A 141 8.48 -1.62 -17.42
C GLY A 141 8.53 -2.66 -18.52
N THR A 142 8.43 -2.25 -19.79
CA THR A 142 8.51 -3.19 -20.91
C THR A 142 9.07 -2.53 -22.17
N GLY A 143 9.89 -3.28 -22.93
CA GLY A 143 10.25 -2.94 -24.30
C GLY A 143 9.16 -3.21 -25.32
N SER A 144 8.15 -4.01 -24.96
CA SER A 144 6.98 -4.28 -25.82
C SER A 144 5.94 -3.13 -25.70
N VAL A 145 6.36 -1.91 -25.97
CA VAL A 145 5.56 -0.69 -25.75
C VAL A 145 4.23 -0.69 -26.50
N LYS A 146 4.15 -1.37 -27.66
CA LYS A 146 2.92 -1.51 -28.45
C LYS A 146 1.85 -2.36 -27.75
N SER A 147 2.21 -3.10 -26.71
CA SER A 147 1.25 -3.89 -25.91
C SER A 147 0.46 -3.03 -24.91
N ILE A 148 0.93 -1.82 -24.58
CA ILE A 148 0.24 -0.93 -23.63
C ILE A 148 -1.16 -0.58 -24.18
N GLY A 149 -2.17 -0.68 -23.31
CA GLY A 149 -3.58 -0.52 -23.67
C GLY A 149 -4.26 -1.81 -24.12
N THR A 150 -3.56 -2.96 -24.12
CA THR A 150 -4.13 -4.26 -24.55
C THR A 150 -4.04 -5.34 -23.48
N ALA A 151 -4.73 -6.46 -23.71
CA ALA A 151 -4.62 -7.69 -22.93
C ALA A 151 -3.60 -8.63 -23.62
N ALA A 152 -2.30 -8.51 -23.28
CA ALA A 152 -1.23 -9.15 -24.03
C ALA A 152 -0.18 -9.87 -23.18
N SER A 153 -0.26 -9.80 -21.85
CA SER A 153 0.71 -10.42 -20.95
C SER A 153 0.28 -11.81 -20.48
N ASN A 154 1.14 -12.48 -19.73
CA ASN A 154 0.85 -13.73 -19.01
C ASN A 154 0.42 -13.45 -17.55
N GLY A 155 -0.30 -12.36 -17.31
CA GLY A 155 -0.79 -11.95 -16.01
C GLY A 155 -0.13 -10.69 -15.44
N CYS A 156 1.14 -10.43 -15.75
CA CYS A 156 1.83 -9.21 -15.32
C CYS A 156 1.22 -7.95 -15.92
N VAL A 157 1.43 -6.82 -15.26
CA VAL A 157 0.96 -5.50 -15.68
C VAL A 157 2.13 -4.74 -16.28
N ARG A 158 2.13 -4.62 -17.63
CA ARG A 158 3.21 -3.92 -18.35
C ARG A 158 2.94 -2.43 -18.41
N MET A 159 3.97 -1.64 -18.26
CA MET A 159 3.93 -0.17 -18.28
C MET A 159 5.03 0.37 -19.20
N PHE A 160 4.87 1.59 -19.70
CA PHE A 160 6.06 2.32 -20.15
C PHE A 160 7.07 2.36 -19.01
N ASP A 161 8.36 2.21 -19.29
CA ASP A 161 9.37 2.14 -18.21
C ASP A 161 9.40 3.42 -17.37
N ARG A 162 9.23 4.60 -17.98
CA ARG A 162 9.09 5.87 -17.27
C ARG A 162 7.92 5.88 -16.28
N ASP A 163 6.79 5.25 -16.67
CA ASP A 163 5.59 5.19 -15.84
C ASP A 163 5.78 4.18 -14.69
N ALA A 164 6.50 3.09 -14.96
CA ALA A 164 6.89 2.13 -13.92
C ALA A 164 7.84 2.75 -12.89
N VAL A 165 8.75 3.64 -13.32
CA VAL A 165 9.60 4.44 -12.42
C VAL A 165 8.74 5.37 -11.58
N ALA A 166 7.82 6.13 -12.19
CA ALA A 166 6.93 7.03 -11.46
C ALA A 166 6.02 6.28 -10.46
N LEU A 167 5.44 5.14 -10.87
CA LEU A 167 4.64 4.31 -9.98
C LEU A 167 5.46 3.77 -8.81
N TYR A 168 6.69 3.34 -9.06
CA TYR A 168 7.60 2.82 -8.04
C TYR A 168 7.85 3.83 -6.93
N ASP A 169 7.99 5.11 -7.28
CA ASP A 169 8.25 6.18 -6.30
C ASP A 169 6.99 6.61 -5.51
N LEU A 170 5.80 6.22 -5.98
CA LEU A 170 4.51 6.50 -5.32
C LEU A 170 4.06 5.39 -4.35
N VAL A 171 4.69 4.22 -4.38
CA VAL A 171 4.27 3.04 -3.61
C VAL A 171 5.39 2.51 -2.72
N LYS A 172 5.03 1.61 -1.82
CA LYS A 172 5.95 0.87 -0.97
C LYS A 172 5.43 -0.56 -0.74
N GLU A 173 6.27 -1.44 -0.22
CA GLU A 173 5.80 -2.73 0.27
C GLU A 173 4.72 -2.51 1.33
N GLY A 174 3.66 -3.30 1.29
CA GLY A 174 2.45 -3.10 2.07
C GLY A 174 1.39 -2.22 1.39
N THR A 175 1.68 -1.54 0.25
CA THR A 175 0.67 -0.79 -0.52
C THR A 175 -0.39 -1.74 -1.03
N ARG A 176 -1.67 -1.39 -0.80
CA ARG A 176 -2.82 -2.16 -1.30
C ARG A 176 -2.96 -2.02 -2.81
N VAL A 177 -3.34 -3.13 -3.46
CA VAL A 177 -3.62 -3.21 -4.89
C VAL A 177 -5.00 -3.84 -5.07
N ARG A 178 -5.92 -3.11 -5.66
CA ARG A 178 -7.24 -3.59 -6.05
C ARG A 178 -7.26 -3.81 -7.55
N VAL A 179 -7.57 -5.01 -7.99
CA VAL A 179 -7.75 -5.34 -9.40
C VAL A 179 -9.24 -5.56 -9.68
N ILE A 180 -9.77 -4.76 -10.57
CA ILE A 180 -11.18 -4.78 -11.02
C ILE A 180 -11.26 -5.01 -12.55
N ASP A 181 -12.44 -5.34 -13.02
CA ASP A 181 -12.71 -5.42 -14.46
C ASP A 181 -12.93 -4.06 -15.08
#